data_ebbb4bb07eec54b4899a65cbe19f538d
#
_entry.id   ebbb4bb07eec54b4899a65cbe19f538d
#
_cell.length_a   1.000
_cell.length_b   1.000
_cell.length_c   1.000
_cell.angle_alpha   90.00
_cell.angle_beta   90.00
_cell.angle_gamma   90.00
#
_symmetry.space_group_name_H-M   'P 1'
#
loop_
_entity.id
_entity.type
_entity.pdbx_description
1 polymer ?
#
loop_
_entity_poly.entity_id
_entity_poly.type
_entity_poly.pdbx_seq_one_letter_code
_entity_poly.pdbx_strand_id
1 'polypeptide(L)'
;MEAQDTTELMEQKAHGDKNQNRSALTISILAMVLAIASLGGSNAMKEATQENILAANAYAFYQAKNIRQTSFKLAAADLELQLAREPNMNATAKAMFEKKIEDYKKTADRYESEPENKEGKKELMARAKAHEATRDHAMQQDPWFDYAEGALQIAIVLLSVSIVASMPVLYWAGTVLGTMGFVSTVNGYFLFF
;
A
#
# COMPACT_ATOMS: atom_id res chain seq x y z
N MET A 1 55.50 -41.64 2.25
CA MET A 1 54.60 -41.29 1.13
C MET A 1 53.12 -41.45 1.53
N GLU A 2 52.72 -42.57 2.14
CA GLU A 2 51.30 -42.76 2.58
C GLU A 2 50.79 -41.83 3.70
N ALA A 3 51.67 -41.46 4.66
CA ALA A 3 51.25 -40.64 5.79
C ALA A 3 50.98 -39.16 5.42
N GLN A 4 51.68 -38.64 4.40
CA GLN A 4 51.42 -37.28 3.89
C GLN A 4 50.14 -37.21 3.04
N ASP A 5 49.84 -38.24 2.25
CA ASP A 5 48.66 -38.34 1.42
C ASP A 5 47.37 -38.42 2.28
N THR A 6 47.42 -39.15 3.42
CA THR A 6 46.27 -39.23 4.34
C THR A 6 46.06 -37.93 5.11
N THR A 7 47.10 -37.18 5.40
CA THR A 7 46.97 -35.88 6.10
C THR A 7 46.37 -34.83 5.14
N GLU A 8 46.81 -34.78 3.91
CA GLU A 8 46.27 -33.89 2.87
C GLU A 8 44.78 -34.20 2.58
N LEU A 9 44.41 -35.50 2.52
CA LEU A 9 43.02 -35.93 2.36
C LEU A 9 42.13 -35.56 3.56
N MET A 10 42.65 -35.59 4.78
CA MET A 10 41.94 -35.17 5.99
C MET A 10 41.77 -33.65 6.03
N GLU A 11 42.80 -32.89 5.67
CA GLU A 11 42.72 -31.43 5.56
C GLU A 11 41.74 -31.00 4.45
N GLN A 12 41.74 -31.68 3.32
CA GLN A 12 40.82 -31.38 2.23
C GLN A 12 39.35 -31.69 2.60
N LYS A 13 39.11 -32.80 3.34
CA LYS A 13 37.78 -33.09 3.94
C LYS A 13 37.35 -32.06 4.97
N ALA A 14 38.24 -31.69 5.88
CA ALA A 14 37.94 -30.68 6.92
C ALA A 14 37.65 -29.30 6.33
N HIS A 15 38.33 -28.92 5.23
CA HIS A 15 38.00 -27.69 4.50
C HIS A 15 36.69 -27.78 3.72
N GLY A 16 36.36 -28.94 3.15
CA GLY A 16 35.10 -29.23 2.47
C GLY A 16 33.90 -29.09 3.44
N ASP A 17 33.99 -29.74 4.60
CA ASP A 17 32.94 -29.68 5.64
C ASP A 17 32.72 -28.26 6.17
N LYS A 18 33.81 -27.50 6.35
CA LYS A 18 33.72 -26.11 6.83
C LYS A 18 33.04 -25.17 5.83
N ASN A 19 33.26 -25.35 4.55
CA ASN A 19 32.62 -24.56 3.49
C ASN A 19 31.15 -24.96 3.31
N GLN A 20 30.81 -26.24 3.42
CA GLN A 20 29.42 -26.70 3.40
C GLN A 20 28.61 -26.14 4.57
N ASN A 21 29.18 -26.14 5.79
CA ASN A 21 28.52 -25.59 6.97
C ASN A 21 28.29 -24.07 6.86
N ARG A 22 29.23 -23.33 6.26
CA ARG A 22 29.06 -21.88 6.01
C ARG A 22 27.94 -21.62 4.99
N SER A 23 27.91 -22.37 3.89
CA SER A 23 26.86 -22.23 2.87
C SER A 23 25.50 -22.57 3.47
N ALA A 24 25.38 -23.65 4.24
CA ALA A 24 24.14 -24.03 4.90
C ALA A 24 23.64 -22.95 5.89
N LEU A 25 24.54 -22.36 6.67
CA LEU A 25 24.18 -21.24 7.56
C LEU A 25 23.71 -20.02 6.78
N THR A 26 24.41 -19.66 5.70
CA THR A 26 24.02 -18.53 4.84
C THR A 26 22.64 -18.75 4.23
N ILE A 27 22.38 -19.95 3.71
CA ILE A 27 21.06 -20.33 3.17
C ILE A 27 19.97 -20.16 4.23
N SER A 28 20.21 -20.62 5.46
CA SER A 28 19.24 -20.52 6.56
C SER A 28 18.93 -19.07 6.92
N ILE A 29 19.95 -18.20 6.92
CA ILE A 29 19.76 -16.75 7.18
C ILE A 29 18.96 -16.12 6.02
N LEU A 30 19.34 -16.40 4.77
CA LEU A 30 18.62 -15.87 3.61
C LEU A 30 17.17 -16.36 3.54
N ALA A 31 16.90 -17.61 3.92
CA ALA A 31 15.55 -18.14 4.01
C ALA A 31 14.70 -17.43 5.06
N MET A 32 15.30 -17.05 6.19
CA MET A 32 14.63 -16.21 7.20
C MET A 32 14.31 -14.83 6.64
N VAL A 33 15.28 -14.18 5.97
CA VAL A 33 15.08 -12.87 5.34
C VAL A 33 14.00 -12.96 4.25
N LEU A 34 14.01 -14.02 3.45
CA LEU A 34 12.99 -14.28 2.44
C LEU A 34 11.59 -14.35 3.06
N ALA A 35 11.43 -15.07 4.17
CA ALA A 35 10.16 -15.14 4.87
C ALA A 35 9.68 -13.75 5.36
N ILE A 36 10.62 -12.92 5.87
CA ILE A 36 10.32 -11.54 6.29
C ILE A 36 9.93 -10.67 5.09
N ALA A 37 10.64 -10.78 3.97
CA ALA A 37 10.32 -10.04 2.73
C ALA A 37 8.92 -10.41 2.22
N SER A 38 8.62 -11.71 2.15
CA SER A 38 7.33 -12.22 1.69
C SER A 38 6.15 -11.75 2.57
N LEU A 39 6.35 -11.74 3.89
CA LEU A 39 5.35 -11.17 4.81
C LEU A 39 5.19 -9.66 4.60
N GLY A 40 6.29 -8.94 4.37
CA GLY A 40 6.29 -7.51 4.09
C GLY A 40 5.49 -7.18 2.83
N GLY A 41 5.79 -7.83 1.71
CA GLY A 41 5.08 -7.66 0.44
C GLY A 41 3.59 -8.02 0.55
N SER A 42 3.29 -9.18 1.17
CA SER A 42 1.89 -9.57 1.40
C SER A 42 1.10 -8.55 2.24
N ASN A 43 1.73 -7.95 3.25
CA ASN A 43 1.09 -6.93 4.07
C ASN A 43 0.92 -5.62 3.31
N ALA A 44 1.94 -5.16 2.57
CA ALA A 44 1.87 -3.96 1.74
C ALA A 44 0.75 -4.06 0.69
N MET A 45 0.64 -5.18 -0.01
CA MET A 45 -0.42 -5.42 -0.99
C MET A 45 -1.82 -5.45 -0.36
N LYS A 46 -1.96 -6.07 0.83
CA LYS A 46 -3.24 -6.09 1.57
C LYS A 46 -3.64 -4.68 2.01
N GLU A 47 -2.70 -3.91 2.56
CA GLU A 47 -2.92 -2.53 2.98
C GLU A 47 -3.31 -1.66 1.79
N ALA A 48 -2.56 -1.72 0.68
CA ALA A 48 -2.88 -1.00 -0.55
C ALA A 48 -4.29 -1.32 -1.06
N THR A 49 -4.67 -2.60 -1.06
CA THR A 49 -6.00 -3.03 -1.50
C THR A 49 -7.10 -2.51 -0.57
N GLN A 50 -6.90 -2.63 0.74
CA GLN A 50 -7.87 -2.17 1.74
C GLN A 50 -8.06 -0.66 1.67
N GLU A 51 -6.98 0.10 1.62
CA GLU A 51 -7.00 1.55 1.55
C GLU A 51 -7.61 2.05 0.24
N ASN A 52 -7.37 1.36 -0.88
CA ASN A 52 -8.04 1.65 -2.15
C ASN A 52 -9.57 1.48 -2.06
N ILE A 53 -10.05 0.44 -1.39
CA ILE A 53 -11.49 0.22 -1.16
C ILE A 53 -12.07 1.33 -0.28
N LEU A 54 -11.36 1.73 0.79
CA LEU A 54 -11.80 2.78 1.69
C LEU A 54 -11.84 4.15 1.00
N ALA A 55 -10.85 4.46 0.16
CA ALA A 55 -10.83 5.65 -0.69
C ALA A 55 -12.01 5.66 -1.66
N ALA A 56 -12.24 4.56 -2.38
CA ALA A 56 -13.36 4.43 -3.31
C ALA A 56 -14.72 4.61 -2.62
N ASN A 57 -14.90 4.03 -1.42
CA ASN A 57 -16.10 4.22 -0.62
C ASN A 57 -16.29 5.68 -0.22
N ALA A 58 -15.23 6.37 0.22
CA ALA A 58 -15.31 7.79 0.60
C ALA A 58 -15.68 8.66 -0.61
N TYR A 59 -15.14 8.39 -1.79
CA TYR A 59 -15.54 9.05 -3.03
C TYR A 59 -16.99 8.76 -3.43
N ALA A 60 -17.46 7.53 -3.26
CA ALA A 60 -18.86 7.18 -3.54
C ALA A 60 -19.82 7.97 -2.63
N PHE A 61 -19.50 8.09 -1.33
CA PHE A 61 -20.26 8.94 -0.40
C PHE A 61 -20.19 10.42 -0.78
N TYR A 62 -19.00 10.91 -1.16
CA TYR A 62 -18.86 12.27 -1.69
C TYR A 62 -19.78 12.52 -2.88
N GLN A 63 -19.79 11.62 -3.86
CA GLN A 63 -20.65 11.73 -5.03
C GLN A 63 -22.13 11.73 -4.67
N ALA A 64 -22.56 10.85 -3.76
CA ALA A 64 -23.94 10.80 -3.29
C ALA A 64 -24.35 12.11 -2.59
N LYS A 65 -23.49 12.68 -1.73
CA LYS A 65 -23.72 13.99 -1.10
C LYS A 65 -23.73 15.12 -2.13
N ASN A 66 -22.87 15.06 -3.15
CA ASN A 66 -22.83 16.06 -4.22
C ASN A 66 -24.12 16.06 -5.05
N ILE A 67 -24.65 14.89 -5.40
CA ILE A 67 -25.92 14.75 -6.10
C ILE A 67 -27.05 15.34 -5.26
N ARG A 68 -27.14 14.99 -3.97
CA ARG A 68 -28.16 15.53 -3.06
C ARG A 68 -28.05 17.04 -2.93
N GLN A 69 -26.82 17.56 -2.73
CA GLN A 69 -26.60 19.00 -2.66
C GLN A 69 -27.08 19.73 -3.91
N THR A 70 -26.74 19.18 -5.08
CA THR A 70 -27.16 19.75 -6.36
C THR A 70 -28.68 19.73 -6.50
N SER A 71 -29.35 18.64 -6.08
CA SER A 71 -30.80 18.55 -6.09
C SER A 71 -31.46 19.62 -5.22
N PHE A 72 -30.93 19.89 -4.01
CA PHE A 72 -31.44 20.96 -3.16
C PHE A 72 -31.17 22.36 -3.72
N LYS A 73 -30.01 22.59 -4.33
CA LYS A 73 -29.69 23.85 -5.02
C LYS A 73 -30.63 24.12 -6.18
N LEU A 74 -30.90 23.09 -7.01
CA LEU A 74 -31.84 23.20 -8.12
C LEU A 74 -33.27 23.44 -7.65
N ALA A 75 -33.73 22.74 -6.60
CA ALA A 75 -35.05 22.95 -6.03
C ALA A 75 -35.21 24.37 -5.43
N ALA A 76 -34.16 24.89 -4.79
CA ALA A 76 -34.17 26.28 -4.30
C ALA A 76 -34.25 27.28 -5.44
N ALA A 77 -33.46 27.08 -6.52
CA ALA A 77 -33.46 27.95 -7.70
C ALA A 77 -34.81 27.94 -8.43
N ASP A 78 -35.44 26.76 -8.53
CA ASP A 78 -36.80 26.65 -9.13
C ASP A 78 -37.83 27.44 -8.33
N LEU A 79 -37.84 27.33 -7.01
CA LEU A 79 -38.73 28.14 -6.14
C LEU A 79 -38.44 29.63 -6.24
N GLU A 80 -37.17 30.06 -6.34
CA GLU A 80 -36.80 31.46 -6.57
C GLU A 80 -37.35 31.98 -7.91
N LEU A 81 -37.26 31.16 -8.96
CA LEU A 81 -37.79 31.51 -10.26
C LEU A 81 -39.31 31.60 -10.27
N GLN A 82 -39.99 30.70 -9.56
CA GLN A 82 -41.43 30.77 -9.39
C GLN A 82 -41.86 32.04 -8.62
N LEU A 83 -41.14 32.38 -7.55
CA LEU A 83 -41.39 33.60 -6.77
C LEU A 83 -41.19 34.87 -7.62
N ALA A 84 -40.19 34.89 -8.49
CA ALA A 84 -39.92 36.01 -9.40
C ALA A 84 -41.00 36.16 -10.51
N ARG A 85 -41.62 35.06 -10.94
CA ARG A 85 -42.68 35.07 -11.96
C ARG A 85 -44.02 35.54 -11.44
N GLU A 86 -44.30 35.45 -10.14
CA GLU A 86 -45.56 35.81 -9.53
C GLU A 86 -45.42 36.96 -8.52
N PRO A 87 -45.17 38.20 -8.98
CA PRO A 87 -44.93 39.36 -8.10
C PRO A 87 -46.12 39.70 -7.20
N ASN A 88 -47.36 39.30 -7.61
CA ASN A 88 -48.59 39.55 -6.84
C ASN A 88 -48.97 38.34 -5.96
N MET A 89 -48.06 37.45 -5.65
CA MET A 89 -48.32 36.31 -4.79
C MET A 89 -48.82 36.77 -3.40
N ASN A 90 -49.81 36.04 -2.84
CA ASN A 90 -50.28 36.23 -1.49
C ASN A 90 -49.12 36.24 -0.46
N ALA A 91 -49.13 37.16 0.49
CA ALA A 91 -48.10 37.33 1.50
C ALA A 91 -47.77 36.03 2.28
N THR A 92 -48.79 35.25 2.61
CA THR A 92 -48.63 33.96 3.30
C THR A 92 -47.91 32.94 2.41
N ALA A 93 -48.32 32.84 1.15
CA ALA A 93 -47.66 31.94 0.18
C ALA A 93 -46.20 32.37 -0.07
N LYS A 94 -45.95 33.66 -0.22
CA LYS A 94 -44.60 34.21 -0.38
C LYS A 94 -43.68 33.83 0.79
N ALA A 95 -44.17 34.02 2.03
CA ALA A 95 -43.38 33.64 3.21
C ALA A 95 -43.09 32.12 3.28
N MET A 96 -44.04 31.29 2.81
CA MET A 96 -43.81 29.83 2.74
C MET A 96 -42.70 29.46 1.70
N PHE A 97 -42.70 30.11 0.53
CA PHE A 97 -41.68 29.93 -0.49
C PHE A 97 -40.31 30.37 0.00
N GLU A 98 -40.23 31.58 0.57
CA GLU A 98 -38.96 32.11 1.13
C GLU A 98 -38.38 31.19 2.20
N LYS A 99 -39.22 30.73 3.15
CA LYS A 99 -38.79 29.77 4.16
C LYS A 99 -38.30 28.46 3.54
N LYS A 100 -39.00 27.94 2.53
CA LYS A 100 -38.60 26.69 1.86
C LYS A 100 -37.27 26.83 1.11
N ILE A 101 -37.05 27.97 0.46
CA ILE A 101 -35.78 28.32 -0.19
C ILE A 101 -34.64 28.35 0.83
N GLU A 102 -34.87 29.00 1.97
CA GLU A 102 -33.88 29.04 3.04
C GLU A 102 -33.56 27.67 3.60
N ASP A 103 -34.57 26.83 3.87
CA ASP A 103 -34.38 25.45 4.31
C ASP A 103 -33.57 24.60 3.33
N TYR A 104 -33.84 24.76 2.02
CA TYR A 104 -33.10 24.06 0.99
C TYR A 104 -31.66 24.53 0.89
N LYS A 105 -31.39 25.83 0.94
CA LYS A 105 -30.05 26.42 0.97
C LYS A 105 -29.26 25.93 2.17
N LYS A 106 -29.86 26.02 3.37
CA LYS A 106 -29.27 25.54 4.62
C LYS A 106 -28.92 24.05 4.56
N THR A 107 -29.78 23.24 3.95
CA THR A 107 -29.53 21.81 3.76
C THR A 107 -28.40 21.58 2.76
N ALA A 108 -28.35 22.35 1.66
CA ALA A 108 -27.26 22.28 0.69
C ALA A 108 -25.90 22.67 1.30
N ASP A 109 -25.88 23.69 2.16
CA ASP A 109 -24.66 24.12 2.85
C ASP A 109 -24.17 23.06 3.85
N ARG A 110 -25.08 22.38 4.55
CA ARG A 110 -24.74 21.26 5.43
C ARG A 110 -24.09 20.12 4.66
N TYR A 111 -24.53 19.81 3.43
CA TYR A 111 -23.87 18.81 2.61
C TYR A 111 -22.46 19.21 2.16
N GLU A 112 -22.15 20.49 2.09
CA GLU A 112 -20.80 20.97 1.75
C GLU A 112 -19.80 20.66 2.85
N SER A 113 -20.17 20.92 4.13
CA SER A 113 -19.32 20.64 5.28
C SER A 113 -20.17 20.32 6.50
N GLU A 114 -19.90 19.19 7.14
CA GLU A 114 -20.57 18.70 8.35
C GLU A 114 -19.51 18.17 9.34
N PRO A 115 -18.76 19.07 10.01
CA PRO A 115 -17.61 18.69 10.84
C PRO A 115 -17.96 17.78 12.01
N GLU A 116 -19.16 17.94 12.58
CA GLU A 116 -19.61 17.17 13.75
C GLU A 116 -19.69 15.67 13.44
N ASN A 117 -20.27 15.30 12.30
CA ASN A 117 -20.43 13.91 11.88
C ASN A 117 -19.33 13.44 10.93
N LYS A 118 -18.46 14.36 10.46
CA LYS A 118 -17.44 14.11 9.44
C LYS A 118 -17.99 13.51 8.14
N GLU A 119 -19.22 13.90 7.79
CA GLU A 119 -19.94 13.37 6.63
C GLU A 119 -20.20 14.40 5.53
N GLY A 120 -19.74 15.63 5.66
CA GLY A 120 -19.78 16.63 4.60
C GLY A 120 -18.85 16.27 3.44
N LYS A 121 -19.06 16.90 2.28
CA LYS A 121 -18.23 16.68 1.08
C LYS A 121 -16.76 16.98 1.33
N LYS A 122 -16.45 18.05 2.07
CA LYS A 122 -15.05 18.41 2.40
C LYS A 122 -14.41 17.34 3.25
N GLU A 123 -15.09 16.84 4.25
CA GLU A 123 -14.62 15.82 5.17
C GLU A 123 -14.43 14.47 4.44
N LEU A 124 -15.38 14.11 3.58
CA LEU A 124 -15.30 12.89 2.77
C LEU A 124 -14.14 12.95 1.78
N MET A 125 -13.92 14.10 1.12
CA MET A 125 -12.77 14.29 0.22
C MET A 125 -11.44 14.20 0.97
N ALA A 126 -11.35 14.82 2.16
CA ALA A 126 -10.14 14.72 2.98
C ALA A 126 -9.85 13.28 3.41
N ARG A 127 -10.90 12.52 3.79
CA ARG A 127 -10.79 11.10 4.14
C ARG A 127 -10.35 10.26 2.95
N ALA A 128 -10.93 10.47 1.77
CA ALA A 128 -10.52 9.76 0.56
C ALA A 128 -9.04 9.98 0.25
N LYS A 129 -8.57 11.24 0.30
CA LYS A 129 -7.15 11.56 0.08
C LYS A 129 -6.22 10.98 1.14
N ALA A 130 -6.65 10.88 2.39
CA ALA A 130 -5.86 10.23 3.43
C ALA A 130 -5.67 8.73 3.14
N HIS A 131 -6.74 8.03 2.73
CA HIS A 131 -6.67 6.64 2.30
C HIS A 131 -5.80 6.46 1.05
N GLU A 132 -5.90 7.37 0.07
CA GLU A 132 -5.01 7.35 -1.10
C GLU A 132 -3.53 7.50 -0.71
N ALA A 133 -3.20 8.39 0.21
CA ALA A 133 -1.82 8.57 0.66
C ALA A 133 -1.26 7.30 1.33
N THR A 134 -2.05 6.62 2.17
CA THR A 134 -1.64 5.35 2.80
C THR A 134 -1.50 4.24 1.75
N ARG A 135 -2.46 4.14 0.81
CA ARG A 135 -2.37 3.21 -0.33
C ARG A 135 -1.09 3.43 -1.13
N ASP A 136 -0.80 4.67 -1.50
CA ASP A 136 0.34 5.02 -2.34
C ASP A 136 1.66 4.71 -1.63
N HIS A 137 1.73 4.90 -0.31
CA HIS A 137 2.87 4.48 0.50
C HIS A 137 3.07 2.96 0.46
N ALA A 138 2.02 2.18 0.68
CA ALA A 138 2.09 0.73 0.60
C ALA A 138 2.48 0.23 -0.81
N MET A 139 1.98 0.88 -1.86
CA MET A 139 2.34 0.59 -3.25
C MET A 139 3.80 0.95 -3.58
N GLN A 140 4.43 1.87 -2.86
CA GLN A 140 5.86 2.15 -3.00
C GLN A 140 6.73 1.09 -2.34
N GLN A 141 6.25 0.44 -1.29
CA GLN A 141 6.96 -0.63 -0.59
C GLN A 141 6.97 -1.95 -1.37
N ASP A 142 5.86 -2.28 -2.01
CA ASP A 142 5.61 -3.57 -2.67
C ASP A 142 6.70 -4.00 -3.67
N PRO A 143 7.14 -3.18 -4.65
CA PRO A 143 8.18 -3.57 -5.60
C PRO A 143 9.51 -3.93 -4.96
N TRP A 144 9.85 -3.32 -3.82
CA TRP A 144 11.08 -3.62 -3.10
C TRP A 144 11.06 -5.01 -2.48
N PHE A 145 9.89 -5.43 -1.98
CA PHE A 145 9.70 -6.78 -1.49
C PHE A 145 9.73 -7.80 -2.62
N ASP A 146 9.14 -7.51 -3.78
CA ASP A 146 9.20 -8.37 -4.97
C ASP A 146 10.63 -8.57 -5.44
N TYR A 147 11.42 -7.50 -5.55
CA TYR A 147 12.85 -7.60 -5.88
C TYR A 147 13.62 -8.38 -4.84
N ALA A 148 13.32 -8.18 -3.56
CA ALA A 148 13.95 -8.91 -2.47
C ALA A 148 13.65 -10.42 -2.58
N GLU A 149 12.39 -10.80 -2.76
CA GLU A 149 11.98 -12.20 -2.90
C GLU A 149 12.68 -12.87 -4.08
N GLY A 150 12.66 -12.25 -5.25
CA GLY A 150 13.32 -12.79 -6.45
C GLY A 150 14.82 -12.97 -6.25
N ALA A 151 15.51 -11.96 -5.72
CA ALA A 151 16.94 -12.02 -5.46
C ALA A 151 17.30 -13.09 -4.41
N LEU A 152 16.56 -13.17 -3.30
CA LEU A 152 16.79 -14.13 -2.22
C LEU A 152 16.53 -15.57 -2.68
N GLN A 153 15.47 -15.82 -3.46
CA GLN A 153 15.18 -17.14 -4.00
C GLN A 153 16.32 -17.63 -4.93
N ILE A 154 16.77 -16.78 -5.85
CA ILE A 154 17.88 -17.14 -6.74
C ILE A 154 19.18 -17.32 -5.94
N ALA A 155 19.44 -16.47 -4.94
CA ALA A 155 20.62 -16.60 -4.08
C ALA A 155 20.66 -17.94 -3.33
N ILE A 156 19.54 -18.37 -2.75
CA ILE A 156 19.41 -19.67 -2.06
C ILE A 156 19.67 -20.82 -3.03
N VAL A 157 19.15 -20.76 -4.25
CA VAL A 157 19.39 -21.80 -5.27
C VAL A 157 20.88 -21.84 -5.64
N LEU A 158 21.52 -20.70 -5.91
CA LEU A 158 22.94 -20.63 -6.24
C LEU A 158 23.83 -21.19 -5.11
N LEU A 159 23.52 -20.84 -3.86
CA LEU A 159 24.23 -21.35 -2.70
C LEU A 159 24.04 -22.86 -2.53
N SER A 160 22.84 -23.36 -2.76
CA SER A 160 22.56 -24.82 -2.71
C SER A 160 23.33 -25.59 -3.79
N VAL A 161 23.35 -25.06 -5.02
CA VAL A 161 24.12 -25.65 -6.11
C VAL A 161 25.63 -25.57 -5.84
N SER A 162 26.11 -24.48 -5.21
CA SER A 162 27.52 -24.34 -4.86
C SER A 162 28.03 -25.45 -3.92
N ILE A 163 27.18 -25.95 -3.03
CA ILE A 163 27.48 -27.06 -2.13
C ILE A 163 27.67 -28.36 -2.94
N VAL A 164 26.70 -28.64 -3.83
CA VAL A 164 26.70 -29.88 -4.61
C VAL A 164 27.82 -29.90 -5.68
N ALA A 165 28.02 -28.78 -6.38
CA ALA A 165 29.01 -28.65 -7.43
C ALA A 165 30.42 -28.32 -6.91
N SER A 166 30.59 -28.03 -5.62
CA SER A 166 31.85 -27.56 -5.01
C SER A 166 32.47 -26.38 -5.76
N MET A 167 31.65 -25.46 -6.31
CA MET A 167 32.07 -24.31 -7.10
C MET A 167 32.06 -23.02 -6.29
N PRO A 168 33.22 -22.45 -5.89
CA PRO A 168 33.28 -21.23 -5.06
C PRO A 168 32.66 -20.00 -5.76
N VAL A 169 32.66 -19.96 -7.08
CA VAL A 169 32.07 -18.84 -7.85
C VAL A 169 30.57 -18.72 -7.57
N LEU A 170 29.86 -19.85 -7.52
CA LEU A 170 28.42 -19.87 -7.22
C LEU A 170 28.12 -19.41 -5.77
N TYR A 171 28.99 -19.74 -4.83
CA TYR A 171 28.90 -19.26 -3.45
C TYR A 171 28.97 -17.73 -3.39
N TRP A 172 29.98 -17.13 -4.04
CA TRP A 172 30.12 -15.68 -4.05
C TRP A 172 28.97 -14.99 -4.80
N ALA A 173 28.56 -15.51 -5.95
CA ALA A 173 27.43 -14.98 -6.70
C ALA A 173 26.15 -15.02 -5.86
N GLY A 174 25.86 -16.15 -5.21
CA GLY A 174 24.70 -16.30 -4.32
C GLY A 174 24.75 -15.36 -3.11
N THR A 175 25.95 -15.19 -2.50
CA THR A 175 26.11 -14.28 -1.36
C THR A 175 25.90 -12.82 -1.75
N VAL A 176 26.43 -12.37 -2.88
CA VAL A 176 26.23 -11.01 -3.39
C VAL A 176 24.76 -10.76 -3.68
N LEU A 177 24.10 -11.68 -4.38
CA LEU A 177 22.68 -11.55 -4.71
C LEU A 177 21.80 -11.59 -3.46
N GLY A 178 22.13 -12.45 -2.49
CA GLY A 178 21.46 -12.52 -1.20
C GLY A 178 21.60 -11.22 -0.39
N THR A 179 22.77 -10.58 -0.45
CA THR A 179 22.99 -9.26 0.18
C THR A 179 22.13 -8.17 -0.48
N MET A 180 22.03 -8.19 -1.82
CA MET A 180 21.13 -7.27 -2.53
C MET A 180 19.67 -7.49 -2.13
N GLY A 181 19.22 -8.74 -2.03
CA GLY A 181 17.89 -9.06 -1.54
C GLY A 181 17.63 -8.59 -0.10
N PHE A 182 18.62 -8.74 0.78
CA PHE A 182 18.55 -8.20 2.14
C PHE A 182 18.40 -6.67 2.16
N VAL A 183 19.21 -5.95 1.40
CA VAL A 183 19.12 -4.47 1.29
C VAL A 183 17.76 -4.06 0.73
N SER A 184 17.27 -4.77 -0.30
CA SER A 184 15.93 -4.51 -0.86
C SER A 184 14.83 -4.75 0.17
N THR A 185 14.93 -5.81 0.99
CA THR A 185 13.98 -6.07 2.10
C THR A 185 13.95 -4.90 3.08
N VAL A 186 15.13 -4.43 3.51
CA VAL A 186 15.22 -3.28 4.44
C VAL A 186 14.63 -2.03 3.79
N ASN A 187 14.92 -1.78 2.50
CA ASN A 187 14.35 -0.62 1.82
C ASN A 187 12.82 -0.73 1.64
N GLY A 188 12.27 -1.92 1.46
CA GLY A 188 10.83 -2.16 1.41
C GLY A 188 10.11 -1.73 2.69
N TYR A 189 10.77 -1.87 3.87
CA TYR A 189 10.18 -1.41 5.13
C TYR A 189 10.35 0.09 5.39
N PHE A 190 11.47 0.69 5.00
CA PHE A 190 11.85 2.03 5.42
C PHE A 190 11.85 3.09 4.31
N LEU A 191 11.85 2.67 3.04
CA LEU A 191 11.86 3.54 1.85
C LEU A 191 12.96 4.63 1.93
N PHE A 192 14.21 4.22 2.16
CA PHE A 192 15.35 5.15 2.26
C PHE A 192 15.74 5.77 0.91
N PHE A 193 15.46 5.07 -0.20
CA PHE A 193 15.79 5.50 -1.56
C PHE A 193 14.81 4.94 -2.59
#